data_db73c0af6189eac39532c2271778786e
#
_entry.id   db73c0af6189eac39532c2271778786e
#
_cell.length_a   1.000
_cell.length_b   1.000
_cell.length_c   1.000
_cell.angle_alpha   90.00
_cell.angle_beta   90.00
_cell.angle_gamma   90.00
#
_symmetry.space_group_name_H-M   'P 1'
#
loop_
_entity.id
_entity.type
_entity.pdbx_description
1 polymer ?
#
loop_
_entity_poly.entity_id
_entity_poly.type
_entity_poly.pdbx_seq_one_letter_code
_entity_poly.pdbx_strand_id
1 'polypeptide(L)'
;MKITLFFLLFAFTSFGQDSPRVEEKKKAEAIAKQHLQEMQGGFLLVRLDDKKTEIDYYLKYQNDDEAKKVKEKQEKINEQIRLAFTKYFTMCPVYFFYMSDTRNLLDKNYEMMNITDALLQSVSSLDLSSGKFYVAEFGIANQDEVTNDENVNDGVYTERMAVSALVIRTSEMLELRDPFPYFVRYNIMGGVKSRYLGPVKKMQEKLNAFGAY
;
A
#
# COMPACT_ATOMS: atom_id res chain seq x y z
N MET A 1 54.76 -25.38 -53.87
CA MET A 1 54.06 -25.61 -52.58
C MET A 1 53.52 -24.28 -52.08
N LYS A 2 52.22 -24.00 -52.26
CA LYS A 2 51.60 -22.73 -51.79
C LYS A 2 50.79 -23.04 -50.50
N ILE A 3 51.23 -22.48 -49.38
CA ILE A 3 50.56 -22.60 -48.10
C ILE A 3 49.57 -21.45 -48.00
N THR A 4 48.28 -21.77 -48.07
CA THR A 4 47.17 -20.80 -47.89
C THR A 4 46.85 -20.76 -46.39
N LEU A 5 47.15 -19.61 -45.75
CA LEU A 5 46.91 -19.35 -44.37
C LEU A 5 45.43 -18.88 -44.22
N PHE A 6 44.61 -19.72 -43.58
CA PHE A 6 43.18 -19.45 -43.30
C PHE A 6 43.12 -18.67 -41.98
N PHE A 7 42.83 -17.38 -42.06
CA PHE A 7 42.49 -16.55 -40.87
C PHE A 7 41.05 -16.77 -40.47
N LEU A 8 40.83 -17.51 -39.39
CA LEU A 8 39.52 -17.65 -38.75
C LEU A 8 39.27 -16.40 -37.89
N LEU A 9 38.40 -15.51 -38.39
CA LEU A 9 37.91 -14.37 -37.62
C LEU A 9 36.88 -14.87 -36.62
N PHE A 10 37.27 -15.00 -35.36
CA PHE A 10 36.34 -15.17 -34.24
C PHE A 10 35.70 -13.80 -33.96
N ALA A 11 34.47 -13.59 -34.45
CA ALA A 11 33.60 -12.51 -33.99
C ALA A 11 33.15 -12.81 -32.56
N PHE A 12 33.82 -12.24 -31.57
CA PHE A 12 33.29 -12.19 -30.21
C PHE A 12 32.06 -11.27 -30.22
N THR A 13 30.87 -11.85 -30.30
CA THR A 13 29.65 -11.16 -29.94
C THR A 13 29.69 -10.95 -28.42
N SER A 14 30.13 -9.78 -27.99
CA SER A 14 29.98 -9.32 -26.62
C SER A 14 28.48 -9.21 -26.35
N PHE A 15 27.87 -10.25 -25.82
CA PHE A 15 26.60 -10.14 -25.15
C PHE A 15 26.83 -9.23 -23.94
N GLY A 16 26.42 -7.98 -24.06
CA GLY A 16 26.45 -7.04 -22.95
C GLY A 16 25.60 -7.63 -21.82
N GLN A 17 26.22 -8.25 -20.82
CA GLN A 17 25.56 -8.57 -19.58
C GLN A 17 25.20 -7.25 -18.91
N ASP A 18 23.89 -6.99 -18.81
CA ASP A 18 23.38 -5.89 -18.00
C ASP A 18 24.04 -5.98 -16.61
N SER A 19 24.44 -4.86 -16.04
CA SER A 19 25.02 -4.88 -14.69
C SER A 19 23.99 -5.46 -13.70
N PRO A 20 24.41 -6.18 -12.65
CA PRO A 20 23.50 -6.77 -11.65
C PRO A 20 22.45 -5.79 -11.12
N ARG A 21 22.82 -4.53 -10.97
CA ARG A 21 21.91 -3.45 -10.53
C ARG A 21 20.80 -3.16 -11.56
N VAL A 22 21.07 -3.27 -12.85
CA VAL A 22 20.07 -3.08 -13.92
C VAL A 22 19.07 -4.24 -13.94
N GLU A 23 19.55 -5.46 -13.72
CA GLU A 23 18.68 -6.65 -13.61
C GLU A 23 17.77 -6.60 -12.39
N GLU A 24 18.30 -6.20 -11.23
CA GLU A 24 17.48 -6.01 -10.02
C GLU A 24 16.40 -4.96 -10.21
N LYS A 25 16.73 -3.83 -10.84
CA LYS A 25 15.75 -2.79 -11.16
C LYS A 25 14.66 -3.30 -12.09
N LYS A 26 15.01 -4.02 -13.15
CA LYS A 26 14.03 -4.64 -14.08
C LYS A 26 13.11 -5.63 -13.37
N LYS A 27 13.65 -6.44 -12.44
CA LYS A 27 12.84 -7.36 -11.62
C LYS A 27 11.87 -6.61 -10.71
N ALA A 28 12.33 -5.57 -10.02
CA ALA A 28 11.49 -4.75 -9.16
C ALA A 28 10.35 -4.07 -9.96
N GLU A 29 10.65 -3.54 -11.15
CA GLU A 29 9.65 -2.97 -12.06
C GLU A 29 8.62 -4.00 -12.53
N ALA A 30 9.06 -5.21 -12.85
CA ALA A 30 8.15 -6.29 -13.26
C ALA A 30 7.20 -6.70 -12.13
N ILE A 31 7.71 -6.85 -10.90
CA ILE A 31 6.91 -7.15 -9.71
C ILE A 31 5.91 -6.02 -9.43
N ALA A 32 6.35 -4.76 -9.52
CA ALA A 32 5.49 -3.61 -9.31
C ALA A 32 4.36 -3.51 -10.36
N LYS A 33 4.65 -3.82 -11.62
CA LYS A 33 3.62 -3.90 -12.68
C LYS A 33 2.64 -5.06 -12.45
N GLN A 34 3.12 -6.19 -11.97
CA GLN A 34 2.27 -7.31 -11.58
C GLN A 34 1.31 -6.89 -10.45
N HIS A 35 1.79 -6.25 -9.40
CA HIS A 35 0.93 -5.72 -8.32
C HIS A 35 -0.16 -4.77 -8.85
N LEU A 36 0.18 -3.89 -9.80
CA LEU A 36 -0.81 -3.00 -10.40
C LEU A 36 -1.88 -3.77 -11.17
N GLN A 37 -1.49 -4.77 -11.97
CA GLN A 37 -2.44 -5.60 -12.73
C GLN A 37 -3.35 -6.43 -11.82
N GLU A 38 -2.79 -7.01 -10.76
CA GLU A 38 -3.54 -7.74 -9.75
C GLU A 38 -4.54 -6.82 -9.03
N MET A 39 -4.14 -5.60 -8.68
CA MET A 39 -5.04 -4.60 -8.08
C MET A 39 -6.17 -4.23 -9.04
N GLN A 40 -5.89 -4.02 -10.31
CA GLN A 40 -6.90 -3.70 -11.33
C GLN A 40 -7.91 -4.84 -11.54
N GLY A 41 -7.45 -6.09 -11.45
CA GLY A 41 -8.30 -7.27 -11.59
C GLY A 41 -8.98 -7.74 -10.30
N GLY A 42 -8.68 -7.10 -9.16
CA GLY A 42 -9.17 -7.43 -7.84
C GLY A 42 -9.99 -6.31 -7.20
N PHE A 43 -9.75 -6.06 -5.92
CA PHE A 43 -10.40 -4.97 -5.17
C PHE A 43 -9.50 -4.45 -4.05
N LEU A 44 -9.87 -3.29 -3.50
CA LEU A 44 -9.17 -2.65 -2.39
C LEU A 44 -10.03 -2.71 -1.13
N LEU A 45 -9.47 -3.25 -0.04
CA LEU A 45 -10.04 -3.16 1.29
C LEU A 45 -9.45 -1.96 2.03
N VAL A 46 -10.26 -1.01 2.42
CA VAL A 46 -9.83 0.15 3.20
C VAL A 46 -10.05 -0.12 4.67
N ARG A 47 -8.97 -0.15 5.44
CA ARG A 47 -9.01 -0.33 6.88
C ARG A 47 -9.37 0.98 7.58
N LEU A 48 -10.49 0.96 8.30
CA LEU A 48 -10.98 2.06 9.12
C LEU A 48 -10.62 1.83 10.59
N ASP A 49 -10.24 2.89 11.29
CA ASP A 49 -10.03 2.81 12.74
C ASP A 49 -11.39 2.88 13.45
N ASP A 50 -11.66 1.99 14.39
CA ASP A 50 -12.88 1.94 15.21
C ASP A 50 -12.65 2.43 16.64
N LYS A 51 -11.39 2.75 17.01
CA LYS A 51 -11.01 3.18 18.36
C LYS A 51 -11.49 2.24 19.47
N LYS A 52 -11.71 0.98 19.14
CA LYS A 52 -12.28 0.00 20.07
C LYS A 52 -11.55 -0.05 21.41
N THR A 53 -10.23 -0.10 21.39
CA THR A 53 -9.42 -0.16 22.63
C THR A 53 -9.61 1.09 23.51
N GLU A 54 -9.68 2.27 22.89
CA GLU A 54 -9.85 3.54 23.60
C GLU A 54 -11.28 3.66 24.15
N ILE A 55 -12.27 3.25 23.37
CA ILE A 55 -13.69 3.23 23.78
C ILE A 55 -13.87 2.25 24.92
N ASP A 56 -13.38 1.01 24.81
CA ASP A 56 -13.49 -0.03 25.85
C ASP A 56 -12.80 0.43 27.16
N TYR A 57 -11.68 1.17 27.07
CA TYR A 57 -11.05 1.78 28.23
C TYR A 57 -11.97 2.74 28.96
N TYR A 58 -12.61 3.69 28.25
CA TYR A 58 -13.52 4.64 28.89
C TYR A 58 -14.76 3.95 29.50
N LEU A 59 -15.33 2.99 28.79
CA LEU A 59 -16.46 2.20 29.31
C LEU A 59 -16.12 1.41 30.58
N LYS A 60 -14.91 0.83 30.63
CA LYS A 60 -14.41 0.11 31.82
C LYS A 60 -14.36 1.02 33.07
N TYR A 61 -14.06 2.30 32.87
CA TYR A 61 -13.99 3.28 33.95
C TYR A 61 -15.30 4.09 34.10
N GLN A 62 -16.42 3.60 33.57
CA GLN A 62 -17.74 4.22 33.66
C GLN A 62 -17.80 5.66 33.14
N ASN A 63 -16.99 5.97 32.13
CA ASN A 63 -16.93 7.28 31.47
C ASN A 63 -17.59 7.21 30.09
N ASP A 64 -18.93 7.00 30.10
CA ASP A 64 -19.72 6.79 28.90
C ASP A 64 -19.70 8.01 27.96
N ASP A 65 -19.63 9.22 28.55
CA ASP A 65 -19.59 10.47 27.77
C ASP A 65 -18.32 10.58 26.93
N GLU A 66 -17.14 10.23 27.47
CA GLU A 66 -15.91 10.24 26.69
C GLU A 66 -15.87 9.10 25.67
N ALA A 67 -16.34 7.90 26.02
CA ALA A 67 -16.50 6.81 25.07
C ALA A 67 -17.34 7.22 23.87
N LYS A 68 -18.47 7.89 24.10
CA LYS A 68 -19.35 8.41 23.05
C LYS A 68 -18.68 9.47 22.19
N LYS A 69 -17.96 10.43 22.80
CA LYS A 69 -17.22 11.47 22.06
C LYS A 69 -16.16 10.89 21.15
N VAL A 70 -15.38 9.90 21.64
CA VAL A 70 -14.36 9.21 20.85
C VAL A 70 -15.00 8.51 19.66
N LYS A 71 -16.09 7.76 19.89
CA LYS A 71 -16.81 7.06 18.84
C LYS A 71 -17.35 8.01 17.76
N GLU A 72 -18.03 9.07 18.15
CA GLU A 72 -18.61 10.05 17.22
C GLU A 72 -17.54 10.79 16.40
N LYS A 73 -16.42 11.15 17.07
CA LYS A 73 -15.27 11.76 16.38
C LYS A 73 -14.67 10.83 15.36
N GLN A 74 -14.47 9.57 15.72
CA GLN A 74 -13.87 8.59 14.81
C GLN A 74 -14.81 8.28 13.64
N GLU A 75 -16.12 8.18 13.86
CA GLU A 75 -17.07 7.95 12.77
C GLU A 75 -17.08 9.08 11.74
N LYS A 76 -16.96 10.34 12.17
CA LYS A 76 -16.79 11.47 11.25
C LYS A 76 -15.51 11.37 10.42
N ILE A 77 -14.45 10.85 11.00
CA ILE A 77 -13.19 10.58 10.27
C ILE A 77 -13.40 9.48 9.24
N ASN A 78 -13.99 8.35 9.65
CA ASN A 78 -14.25 7.22 8.79
C ASN A 78 -15.16 7.59 7.61
N GLU A 79 -16.18 8.42 7.85
CA GLU A 79 -17.02 8.98 6.79
C GLU A 79 -16.20 9.75 5.75
N GLN A 80 -15.28 10.61 6.19
CA GLN A 80 -14.43 11.37 5.25
C GLN A 80 -13.49 10.46 4.47
N ILE A 81 -13.00 9.38 5.07
CA ILE A 81 -12.19 8.37 4.37
C ILE A 81 -13.04 7.66 3.31
N ARG A 82 -14.24 7.17 3.67
CA ARG A 82 -15.16 6.54 2.72
C ARG A 82 -15.48 7.46 1.54
N LEU A 83 -15.84 8.72 1.82
CA LEU A 83 -16.11 9.74 0.81
C LEU A 83 -14.90 9.98 -0.11
N ALA A 84 -13.69 10.02 0.45
CA ALA A 84 -12.47 10.22 -0.32
C ALA A 84 -12.23 9.07 -1.32
N PHE A 85 -12.31 7.83 -0.86
CA PHE A 85 -12.14 6.66 -1.73
C PHE A 85 -13.24 6.56 -2.78
N THR A 86 -14.51 6.71 -2.39
CA THR A 86 -15.65 6.68 -3.33
C THR A 86 -15.52 7.74 -4.43
N LYS A 87 -14.99 8.91 -4.09
CA LYS A 87 -14.90 10.04 -5.03
C LYS A 87 -13.70 9.96 -5.96
N TYR A 88 -12.56 9.50 -5.47
CA TYR A 88 -11.29 9.68 -6.17
C TYR A 88 -10.59 8.39 -6.55
N PHE A 89 -10.89 7.27 -5.90
CA PHE A 89 -10.22 6.01 -6.21
C PHE A 89 -11.06 5.21 -7.20
N THR A 90 -10.53 5.01 -8.41
CA THR A 90 -11.24 4.37 -9.53
C THR A 90 -10.49 3.19 -10.14
N MET A 91 -9.35 2.81 -9.55
CA MET A 91 -8.50 1.74 -10.07
C MET A 91 -9.18 0.37 -10.01
N CYS A 92 -9.90 0.09 -8.93
CA CYS A 92 -10.65 -1.13 -8.70
C CYS A 92 -11.80 -0.87 -7.71
N PRO A 93 -12.76 -1.81 -7.53
CA PRO A 93 -13.78 -1.73 -6.49
C PRO A 93 -13.19 -1.53 -5.10
N VAL A 94 -13.86 -0.73 -4.26
CA VAL A 94 -13.40 -0.41 -2.90
C VAL A 94 -14.41 -0.86 -1.89
N TYR A 95 -13.95 -1.53 -0.84
CA TYR A 95 -14.73 -1.97 0.31
C TYR A 95 -14.03 -1.57 1.60
N PHE A 96 -14.72 -1.65 2.73
CA PHE A 96 -14.25 -1.16 4.00
C PHE A 96 -14.38 -2.22 5.09
N PHE A 97 -13.43 -2.25 6.01
CA PHE A 97 -13.48 -3.08 7.21
C PHE A 97 -12.85 -2.32 8.38
N TYR A 98 -13.16 -2.73 9.60
CA TYR A 98 -12.64 -2.07 10.79
C TYR A 98 -11.33 -2.69 11.27
N MET A 99 -10.51 -1.88 11.96
CA MET A 99 -9.23 -2.30 12.52
C MET A 99 -9.36 -3.50 13.47
N SER A 100 -10.47 -3.61 14.20
CA SER A 100 -10.78 -4.77 15.06
C SER A 100 -10.80 -6.10 14.31
N ASP A 101 -11.10 -6.09 13.00
CA ASP A 101 -11.11 -7.29 12.14
C ASP A 101 -9.76 -7.63 11.53
N THR A 102 -8.69 -6.84 11.81
CA THR A 102 -7.36 -7.10 11.24
C THR A 102 -6.84 -8.49 11.62
N ARG A 103 -7.14 -8.97 12.81
CA ARG A 103 -6.75 -10.32 13.24
C ARG A 103 -7.43 -11.41 12.39
N ASN A 104 -8.73 -11.25 12.12
CA ASN A 104 -9.48 -12.17 11.27
C ASN A 104 -8.92 -12.18 9.84
N LEU A 105 -8.52 -11.02 9.31
CA LEU A 105 -7.87 -10.90 8.00
C LEU A 105 -6.57 -11.70 7.95
N LEU A 106 -5.68 -11.51 8.92
CA LEU A 106 -4.36 -12.16 8.98
C LEU A 106 -4.47 -13.67 9.23
N ASP A 107 -5.42 -14.09 10.05
CA ASP A 107 -5.70 -15.49 10.36
C ASP A 107 -6.53 -16.18 9.26
N LYS A 108 -6.90 -15.43 8.20
CA LYS A 108 -7.75 -15.88 7.05
C LYS A 108 -9.16 -16.36 7.48
N ASN A 109 -9.66 -15.86 8.61
CA ASN A 109 -11.01 -16.10 9.11
C ASN A 109 -12.00 -15.11 8.49
N TYR A 110 -12.09 -15.13 7.17
CA TYR A 110 -12.80 -14.11 6.38
C TYR A 110 -14.30 -14.06 6.65
N GLU A 111 -14.92 -15.17 7.03
CA GLU A 111 -16.32 -15.27 7.41
C GLU A 111 -16.68 -14.51 8.69
N MET A 112 -15.67 -14.22 9.53
CA MET A 112 -15.82 -13.45 10.76
C MET A 112 -15.64 -11.95 10.54
N MET A 113 -15.27 -11.52 9.33
CA MET A 113 -15.04 -10.11 9.02
C MET A 113 -16.35 -9.41 8.63
N ASN A 114 -16.54 -8.21 9.16
CA ASN A 114 -17.62 -7.34 8.72
C ASN A 114 -17.11 -6.40 7.62
N ILE A 115 -17.29 -6.81 6.37
CA ILE A 115 -16.92 -5.99 5.20
C ILE A 115 -18.16 -5.25 4.70
N THR A 116 -17.99 -3.96 4.43
CA THR A 116 -19.06 -3.09 3.98
C THR A 116 -18.68 -2.34 2.71
N ASP A 117 -19.68 -1.90 1.96
CA ASP A 117 -19.52 -0.91 0.92
C ASP A 117 -19.45 0.54 1.49
N ALA A 118 -19.41 1.53 0.61
CA ALA A 118 -19.34 2.94 0.99
C ALA A 118 -20.60 3.43 1.74
N LEU A 119 -21.72 2.75 1.59
CA LEU A 119 -23.01 3.04 2.25
C LEU A 119 -23.18 2.24 3.55
N LEU A 120 -22.15 1.55 4.01
CA LEU A 120 -22.14 0.67 5.18
C LEU A 120 -23.08 -0.55 5.04
N GLN A 121 -23.41 -0.94 3.82
CA GLN A 121 -24.12 -2.18 3.57
C GLN A 121 -23.14 -3.36 3.60
N SER A 122 -23.49 -4.40 4.33
CA SER A 122 -22.66 -5.60 4.44
C SER A 122 -22.52 -6.30 3.08
N VAL A 123 -21.29 -6.69 2.73
CA VAL A 123 -20.97 -7.38 1.48
C VAL A 123 -20.41 -8.75 1.80
N SER A 124 -21.21 -9.79 1.56
CA SER A 124 -20.85 -11.19 1.81
C SER A 124 -20.35 -11.96 0.57
N SER A 125 -20.40 -11.32 -0.62
CA SER A 125 -20.08 -11.99 -1.89
C SER A 125 -18.63 -11.86 -2.34
N LEU A 126 -17.74 -11.28 -1.52
CA LEU A 126 -16.34 -11.09 -1.89
C LEU A 126 -15.54 -12.38 -1.68
N ASP A 127 -14.83 -12.80 -2.71
CA ASP A 127 -13.87 -13.91 -2.61
C ASP A 127 -12.52 -13.41 -2.10
N LEU A 128 -12.38 -13.37 -0.76
CA LEU A 128 -11.13 -13.05 -0.08
C LEU A 128 -10.11 -14.21 -0.16
N SER A 129 -10.60 -15.43 -0.35
CA SER A 129 -9.74 -16.61 -0.37
C SER A 129 -8.81 -16.65 -1.59
N SER A 130 -9.19 -15.97 -2.68
CA SER A 130 -8.37 -15.83 -3.87
C SER A 130 -7.08 -15.03 -3.64
N GLY A 131 -7.00 -14.26 -2.55
CA GLY A 131 -5.87 -13.37 -2.24
C GLY A 131 -5.72 -12.18 -3.21
N LYS A 132 -6.65 -11.99 -4.15
CA LYS A 132 -6.60 -10.93 -5.18
C LYS A 132 -7.16 -9.61 -4.65
N PHE A 133 -6.63 -9.14 -3.54
CA PHE A 133 -7.00 -7.84 -2.99
C PHE A 133 -5.80 -7.18 -2.31
N TYR A 134 -5.91 -5.88 -2.16
CA TYR A 134 -4.92 -5.05 -1.46
C TYR A 134 -5.59 -4.36 -0.28
N VAL A 135 -4.81 -3.93 0.69
CA VAL A 135 -5.31 -3.20 1.86
C VAL A 135 -4.76 -1.78 1.83
N ALA A 136 -5.64 -0.79 1.97
CA ALA A 136 -5.25 0.60 2.14
C ALA A 136 -5.57 1.07 3.56
N GLU A 137 -4.68 1.89 4.13
CA GLU A 137 -4.87 2.46 5.45
C GLU A 137 -4.22 3.83 5.60
N PHE A 138 -4.77 4.66 6.46
CA PHE A 138 -4.12 5.87 6.94
C PHE A 138 -3.31 5.52 8.19
N GLY A 139 -2.02 5.35 8.02
CA GLY A 139 -1.12 4.86 9.06
C GLY A 139 0.29 5.40 8.91
N ILE A 140 1.25 4.54 9.16
CA ILE A 140 2.67 4.83 9.07
C ILE A 140 3.26 4.02 7.91
N ALA A 141 3.99 4.70 7.02
CA ALA A 141 4.86 4.08 6.05
C ALA A 141 6.31 4.14 6.55
N ASN A 142 7.03 3.04 6.43
CA ASN A 142 8.46 3.01 6.67
C ASN A 142 9.17 3.32 5.34
N GLN A 143 9.98 4.37 5.32
CA GLN A 143 10.85 4.67 4.19
C GLN A 143 12.24 4.12 4.48
N ASP A 144 12.77 3.33 3.55
CA ASP A 144 14.20 3.05 3.52
C ASP A 144 14.86 4.27 2.87
N GLU A 145 15.53 5.12 3.64
CA GLU A 145 16.42 6.12 3.07
C GLU A 145 17.63 5.39 2.48
N VAL A 146 17.69 5.34 1.16
CA VAL A 146 18.94 5.01 0.48
C VAL A 146 19.81 6.26 0.56
N THR A 147 20.67 6.33 1.56
CA THR A 147 21.74 7.32 1.58
C THR A 147 22.72 6.93 0.47
N ASN A 148 22.66 7.66 -0.65
CA ASN A 148 23.65 7.59 -1.73
C ASN A 148 24.98 8.28 -1.29
N ASP A 149 25.49 7.94 -0.12
CA ASP A 149 26.82 8.38 0.29
C ASP A 149 27.85 7.32 -0.10
N GLU A 150 28.39 7.46 -1.32
CA GLU A 150 29.46 6.61 -1.85
C GLU A 150 30.77 6.71 -1.03
N ASN A 151 30.81 7.49 0.05
CA ASN A 151 32.00 7.79 0.83
C ASN A 151 31.99 7.30 2.29
N VAL A 152 31.00 6.53 2.73
CA VAL A 152 31.00 6.04 4.12
C VAL A 152 31.42 4.57 4.16
N ASN A 153 32.67 4.37 4.54
CA ASN A 153 33.33 3.07 4.71
C ASN A 153 32.99 2.40 6.05
N ASP A 154 31.86 2.73 6.67
CA ASP A 154 31.40 2.12 7.92
C ASP A 154 29.88 1.97 7.90
N GLY A 155 29.44 0.77 8.11
CA GLY A 155 28.08 0.26 8.37
C GLY A 155 26.93 1.22 8.06
N VAL A 156 26.30 1.08 6.89
CA VAL A 156 25.13 1.86 6.48
C VAL A 156 24.00 1.60 7.48
N TYR A 157 23.82 2.50 8.45
CA TYR A 157 22.60 2.57 9.24
C TYR A 157 21.53 3.22 8.37
N THR A 158 20.69 2.40 7.75
CA THR A 158 19.44 2.87 7.15
C THR A 158 18.49 3.26 8.27
N GLU A 159 18.44 4.53 8.63
CA GLU A 159 17.38 5.05 9.49
C GLU A 159 16.06 4.97 8.72
N ARG A 160 15.20 4.05 9.13
CA ARG A 160 13.84 3.97 8.61
C ARG A 160 13.04 5.13 9.14
N MET A 161 12.79 6.13 8.31
CA MET A 161 11.92 7.25 8.68
C MET A 161 10.45 6.81 8.61
N ALA A 162 9.81 6.78 9.78
CA ALA A 162 8.38 6.56 9.90
C ALA A 162 7.62 7.84 9.53
N VAL A 163 6.78 7.77 8.50
CA VAL A 163 5.98 8.94 8.04
C VAL A 163 4.50 8.63 8.05
N SER A 164 3.68 9.59 8.47
CA SER A 164 2.23 9.47 8.36
C SER A 164 1.81 9.50 6.88
N ALA A 165 1.16 8.43 6.44
CA ALA A 165 0.82 8.24 5.04
C ALA A 165 -0.47 7.44 4.84
N LEU A 166 -1.12 7.66 3.69
CA LEU A 166 -1.99 6.66 3.09
C LEU A 166 -1.07 5.60 2.49
N VAL A 167 -1.19 4.36 2.94
CA VAL A 167 -0.34 3.22 2.54
C VAL A 167 -1.19 2.16 1.87
N ILE A 168 -0.67 1.55 0.80
CA ILE A 168 -1.24 0.33 0.20
C ILE A 168 -0.32 -0.84 0.55
N ARG A 169 -0.91 -1.92 1.04
CA ARG A 169 -0.25 -3.16 1.45
C ARG A 169 -0.81 -4.36 0.66
N THR A 170 -0.11 -5.46 0.68
CA THR A 170 -0.65 -6.74 0.18
C THR A 170 -1.81 -7.23 1.04
N SER A 171 -2.50 -8.28 0.59
CA SER A 171 -3.53 -8.98 1.37
C SER A 171 -3.03 -9.53 2.71
N GLU A 172 -1.73 -9.73 2.86
CA GLU A 172 -1.06 -10.18 4.08
C GLU A 172 -0.52 -9.01 4.93
N MET A 173 -0.95 -7.79 4.64
CA MET A 173 -0.52 -6.56 5.32
C MET A 173 0.99 -6.24 5.17
N LEU A 174 1.67 -6.83 4.20
CA LEU A 174 3.07 -6.55 3.91
C LEU A 174 3.21 -5.23 3.12
N GLU A 175 4.21 -4.45 3.44
CA GLU A 175 4.52 -3.22 2.71
C GLU A 175 5.02 -3.54 1.31
N LEU A 176 4.44 -2.88 0.33
CA LEU A 176 4.96 -2.85 -1.03
C LEU A 176 6.20 -1.94 -1.08
N ARG A 177 7.00 -2.07 -2.13
CA ARG A 177 8.26 -1.32 -2.28
C ARG A 177 8.31 -0.58 -3.61
N ASP A 178 9.22 0.40 -3.69
CA ASP A 178 9.53 1.04 -4.96
C ASP A 178 9.94 0.00 -6.03
N PRO A 179 9.57 0.22 -7.28
CA PRO A 179 8.95 1.43 -7.84
C PRO A 179 7.41 1.47 -7.78
N PHE A 180 6.74 0.53 -7.09
CA PHE A 180 5.29 0.61 -6.90
C PHE A 180 4.93 1.83 -6.04
N PRO A 181 3.95 2.66 -6.43
CA PRO A 181 3.59 3.87 -5.68
C PRO A 181 2.71 3.54 -4.46
N TYR A 182 3.28 2.84 -3.47
CA TYR A 182 2.55 2.26 -2.35
C TYR A 182 2.14 3.23 -1.25
N PHE A 183 2.66 4.47 -1.22
CA PHE A 183 2.28 5.43 -0.19
C PHE A 183 2.19 6.88 -0.68
N VAL A 184 1.38 7.67 0.04
CA VAL A 184 1.28 9.12 -0.10
C VAL A 184 1.29 9.77 1.28
N ARG A 185 2.29 10.60 1.55
CA ARG A 185 2.35 11.37 2.81
C ARG A 185 1.16 12.31 2.96
N TYR A 186 0.66 12.47 4.16
CA TYR A 186 -0.35 13.46 4.49
C TYR A 186 0.06 14.33 5.68
N ASN A 187 -0.46 15.55 5.72
CA ASN A 187 -0.20 16.46 6.82
C ASN A 187 -1.21 16.24 7.95
N ILE A 188 -0.71 15.78 9.12
CA ILE A 188 -1.51 15.55 10.32
C ILE A 188 -2.17 16.85 10.82
N MET A 189 -1.52 18.01 10.63
CA MET A 189 -2.01 19.32 11.03
C MET A 189 -3.09 19.89 10.11
N GLY A 190 -3.33 19.27 8.95
CA GLY A 190 -4.36 19.69 8.01
C GLY A 190 -5.77 19.43 8.51
N GLY A 191 -6.74 20.22 8.01
CA GLY A 191 -8.16 19.96 8.26
C GLY A 191 -8.60 18.59 7.75
N VAL A 192 -9.68 18.04 8.30
CA VAL A 192 -10.15 16.65 8.02
C VAL A 192 -10.25 16.37 6.51
N LYS A 193 -10.83 17.29 5.73
CA LYS A 193 -10.94 17.13 4.28
C LYS A 193 -9.56 17.04 3.59
N SER A 194 -8.64 17.94 3.90
CA SER A 194 -7.31 17.95 3.25
C SER A 194 -6.47 16.74 3.67
N ARG A 195 -6.68 16.24 4.89
CA ARG A 195 -5.97 15.09 5.45
C ARG A 195 -6.31 13.79 4.72
N TYR A 196 -7.56 13.59 4.31
CA TYR A 196 -8.01 12.32 3.73
C TYR A 196 -8.28 12.39 2.23
N LEU A 197 -8.91 13.46 1.72
CA LEU A 197 -9.23 13.57 0.29
C LEU A 197 -7.98 13.74 -0.58
N GLY A 198 -7.07 14.63 -0.17
CA GLY A 198 -5.85 14.93 -0.93
C GLY A 198 -4.97 13.70 -1.18
N PRO A 199 -4.62 12.93 -0.13
CA PRO A 199 -3.83 11.71 -0.29
C PRO A 199 -4.47 10.66 -1.18
N VAL A 200 -5.78 10.41 -1.09
CA VAL A 200 -6.47 9.43 -1.95
C VAL A 200 -6.42 9.87 -3.42
N LYS A 201 -6.72 11.15 -3.70
CA LYS A 201 -6.60 11.70 -5.06
C LYS A 201 -5.17 11.54 -5.60
N LYS A 202 -4.16 11.93 -4.81
CA LYS A 202 -2.75 11.81 -5.21
C LYS A 202 -2.30 10.35 -5.38
N MET A 203 -2.83 9.43 -4.57
CA MET A 203 -2.57 8.00 -4.74
C MET A 203 -3.09 7.51 -6.10
N GLN A 204 -4.33 7.84 -6.45
CA GLN A 204 -4.91 7.50 -7.74
C GLN A 204 -4.08 8.08 -8.90
N GLU A 205 -3.65 9.34 -8.80
CA GLU A 205 -2.80 9.98 -9.81
C GLU A 205 -1.45 9.24 -9.98
N LYS A 206 -0.81 8.86 -8.87
CA LYS A 206 0.44 8.09 -8.90
C LYS A 206 0.27 6.70 -9.53
N LEU A 207 -0.80 5.99 -9.17
CA LEU A 207 -1.10 4.67 -9.75
C LEU A 207 -1.39 4.76 -11.25
N ASN A 208 -2.15 5.77 -11.68
CA ASN A 208 -2.41 6.01 -13.09
C ASN A 208 -1.12 6.34 -13.86
N ALA A 209 -0.29 7.21 -13.33
CA ALA A 209 1.00 7.56 -13.95
C ALA A 209 1.91 6.32 -14.05
N PHE A 210 1.96 5.49 -13.02
CA PHE A 210 2.75 4.26 -13.03
C PHE A 210 2.23 3.24 -14.05
N GLY A 211 0.92 3.13 -14.23
CA GLY A 211 0.29 2.22 -15.22
C GLY A 211 0.40 2.68 -16.67
N ALA A 212 0.78 3.95 -16.92
CA ALA A 212 0.96 4.50 -18.26
C ALA A 212 2.34 4.20 -18.88
N TYR A 213 3.27 3.62 -18.10
CA TYR A 213 4.61 3.19 -18.54
C TYR A 213 4.67 1.66 -18.70
#